data_3372c6e9b9d2fb034f024bae954e6a9d
#
_entry.id   3372c6e9b9d2fb034f024bae954e6a9d
#
_cell.length_a   1.000
_cell.length_b   1.000
_cell.length_c   1.000
_cell.angle_alpha   90.00
_cell.angle_beta   90.00
_cell.angle_gamma   90.00
#
_symmetry.space_group_name_H-M   'P 1'
#
loop_
_entity.id
_entity.type
_entity.pdbx_description
1 polymer ?
#
loop_
_entity_poly.entity_id
_entity_poly.type
_entity_poly.pdbx_seq_one_letter_code
_entity_poly.pdbx_strand_id
1 'polypeptide(L)'
;MESTMGAESQDDFEGLFDDMQLDSTKLGRTVKDRSLVMSKIIATLADITLNVDDTKIDILGNAYEYLIGMFAANAGKKAGEFYTPAGPAELLSMIACDGLTDVQDAADPCAGSGSLLLRVGNHANVRRYWGQELTSQTYNLCRMNLILRGIKYQNFQIFNGDTLAEDNFGDRPTVFCKYS
;
A
#
# COMPACT_ATOMS: atom_id res chain seq x y z
N MET A 1 11.60 -10.95 -11.92
CA MET A 1 11.83 -10.13 -10.73
C MET A 1 11.79 -10.97 -9.45
N GLU A 2 10.78 -11.79 -9.27
CA GLU A 2 10.63 -12.65 -8.07
C GLU A 2 11.80 -13.62 -7.85
N SER A 3 12.44 -14.10 -8.91
CA SER A 3 13.56 -15.06 -8.82
C SER A 3 14.90 -14.50 -8.30
N THR A 4 14.99 -13.19 -8.08
CA THR A 4 16.20 -12.52 -7.54
C THR A 4 16.08 -12.12 -6.09
N MET A 5 14.92 -12.36 -5.48
CA MET A 5 14.65 -12.09 -4.07
C MET A 5 15.09 -13.27 -3.21
N GLY A 6 15.50 -12.99 -1.97
CA GLY A 6 15.78 -14.05 -0.99
C GLY A 6 14.52 -14.87 -0.70
N ALA A 7 14.68 -16.13 -0.37
CA ALA A 7 13.56 -17.05 -0.13
C ALA A 7 12.59 -16.58 0.97
N GLU A 8 13.07 -15.77 1.90
CA GLU A 8 12.26 -15.19 3.00
C GLU A 8 11.33 -14.04 2.55
N SER A 9 11.63 -13.41 1.41
CA SER A 9 10.86 -12.27 0.89
C SER A 9 10.01 -12.64 -0.32
N GLN A 10 10.04 -13.87 -0.79
CA GLN A 10 9.32 -14.28 -2.00
C GLN A 10 7.81 -14.16 -1.82
N ASP A 11 7.29 -14.57 -0.66
CA ASP A 11 5.86 -14.50 -0.34
C ASP A 11 5.35 -13.05 -0.24
N ASP A 12 6.22 -12.11 0.18
CA ASP A 12 5.89 -10.69 0.30
C ASP A 12 5.52 -10.06 -1.05
N PHE A 13 6.18 -10.52 -2.11
CA PHE A 13 6.09 -9.95 -3.46
C PHE A 13 5.30 -10.80 -4.44
N GLU A 14 4.81 -11.97 -4.03
CA GLU A 14 4.03 -12.85 -4.90
C GLU A 14 2.78 -12.13 -5.43
N GLY A 15 2.62 -12.11 -6.74
CA GLY A 15 1.51 -11.47 -7.44
C GLY A 15 1.45 -9.94 -7.34
N LEU A 16 2.40 -9.29 -6.66
CA LEU A 16 2.39 -7.84 -6.43
C LEU A 16 2.49 -7.02 -7.73
N PHE A 17 3.12 -7.59 -8.75
CA PHE A 17 3.38 -6.94 -10.05
C PHE A 17 2.55 -7.52 -11.20
N ASP A 18 1.62 -8.43 -10.92
CA ASP A 18 0.81 -9.10 -11.96
C ASP A 18 -0.06 -8.11 -12.75
N ASP A 19 -0.47 -7.01 -12.11
CA ASP A 19 -1.25 -5.95 -12.74
C ASP A 19 -0.40 -4.98 -13.59
N MET A 20 0.92 -5.13 -13.63
CA MET A 20 1.80 -4.28 -14.44
C MET A 20 1.69 -4.61 -15.92
N GLN A 21 0.87 -3.84 -16.64
CA GLN A 21 0.67 -3.96 -18.08
C GLN A 21 1.84 -3.35 -18.87
N LEU A 22 2.97 -4.04 -18.94
CA LEU A 22 4.15 -3.58 -19.68
C LEU A 22 3.94 -3.54 -21.21
N ASP A 23 2.90 -4.20 -21.70
CA ASP A 23 2.47 -4.23 -23.11
C ASP A 23 1.44 -3.14 -23.45
N SER A 24 1.03 -2.34 -22.46
CA SER A 24 0.03 -1.28 -22.64
C SER A 24 0.44 -0.27 -23.72
N THR A 25 -0.50 0.06 -24.60
CA THR A 25 -0.33 1.10 -25.65
C THR A 25 -0.14 2.50 -25.04
N LYS A 26 -0.47 2.70 -23.76
CA LYS A 26 -0.18 3.95 -23.03
C LYS A 26 1.31 4.20 -22.85
N LEU A 27 2.13 3.15 -22.79
CA LEU A 27 3.58 3.22 -22.74
C LEU A 27 4.22 3.49 -24.10
N GLY A 28 3.51 3.17 -25.19
CA GLY A 28 3.97 3.35 -26.57
C GLY A 28 3.26 2.43 -27.55
N ARG A 29 3.12 2.88 -28.80
CA ARG A 29 2.41 2.11 -29.84
C ARG A 29 3.18 0.90 -30.31
N THR A 30 4.50 0.97 -30.32
CA THR A 30 5.37 -0.13 -30.73
C THR A 30 6.14 -0.72 -29.55
N VAL A 31 6.61 -1.95 -29.70
CA VAL A 31 7.50 -2.59 -28.69
C VAL A 31 8.73 -1.72 -28.44
N LYS A 32 9.28 -1.13 -29.50
CA LYS A 32 10.47 -0.25 -29.40
C LYS A 32 10.18 0.99 -28.55
N ASP A 33 9.04 1.63 -28.73
CA ASP A 33 8.64 2.81 -27.97
C ASP A 33 8.47 2.46 -26.48
N ARG A 34 7.78 1.34 -26.19
CA ARG A 34 7.60 0.84 -24.82
C ARG A 34 8.92 0.51 -24.15
N SER A 35 9.82 -0.17 -24.84
CA SER A 35 11.16 -0.49 -24.34
C SER A 35 11.98 0.76 -24.05
N LEU A 36 11.87 1.79 -24.90
CA LEU A 36 12.56 3.06 -24.68
C LEU A 36 12.07 3.79 -23.45
N VAL A 37 10.75 3.82 -23.22
CA VAL A 37 10.15 4.43 -22.02
C VAL A 37 10.61 3.67 -20.77
N MET A 38 10.53 2.33 -20.77
CA MET A 38 10.98 1.51 -19.65
C MET A 38 12.47 1.67 -19.36
N SER A 39 13.32 1.71 -20.40
CA SER A 39 14.75 1.94 -20.23
C SER A 39 15.06 3.29 -19.59
N LYS A 40 14.32 4.34 -19.96
CA LYS A 40 14.47 5.66 -19.34
C LYS A 40 14.06 5.67 -17.87
N ILE A 41 12.94 5.02 -17.54
CA ILE A 41 12.48 4.90 -16.15
C ILE A 41 13.53 4.16 -15.32
N ILE A 42 14.01 3.01 -15.80
CA ILE A 42 15.01 2.21 -15.10
C ILE A 42 16.31 3.01 -14.93
N ALA A 43 16.78 3.70 -15.97
CA ALA A 43 17.99 4.53 -15.89
C ALA A 43 17.83 5.65 -14.84
N THR A 44 16.68 6.34 -14.84
CA THR A 44 16.40 7.40 -13.85
C THR A 44 16.38 6.86 -12.42
N LEU A 45 15.80 5.67 -12.21
CA LEU A 45 15.77 5.03 -10.91
C LEU A 45 17.14 4.53 -10.46
N ALA A 46 17.98 4.05 -11.41
CA ALA A 46 19.33 3.59 -11.12
C ALA A 46 20.26 4.71 -10.64
N ASP A 47 20.00 5.95 -11.05
CA ASP A 47 20.78 7.13 -10.61
C ASP A 47 20.40 7.57 -9.17
N ILE A 48 19.29 7.04 -8.62
CA ILE A 48 18.88 7.35 -7.26
C ILE A 48 19.66 6.45 -6.29
N THR A 49 20.55 7.05 -5.51
CA THR A 49 21.28 6.32 -4.46
C THR A 49 20.35 6.10 -3.27
N LEU A 50 19.67 4.95 -3.24
CA LEU A 50 18.89 4.50 -2.10
C LEU A 50 19.85 3.87 -1.08
N ASN A 51 20.43 4.67 -0.20
CA ASN A 51 21.11 4.14 0.97
C ASN A 51 20.05 3.68 1.96
N VAL A 52 19.87 2.39 2.12
CA VAL A 52 18.89 1.78 3.03
C VAL A 52 19.50 1.69 4.43
N ASP A 53 19.53 2.82 5.14
CA ASP A 53 19.65 2.83 6.60
C ASP A 53 18.23 2.82 7.19
N ASP A 54 18.03 2.28 8.39
CA ASP A 54 16.72 2.13 9.05
C ASP A 54 15.90 3.44 9.13
N THR A 55 16.58 4.58 9.13
CA THR A 55 15.94 5.91 9.09
C THR A 55 15.34 6.29 7.73
N LYS A 56 15.54 5.47 6.68
CA LYS A 56 15.14 5.77 5.29
C LYS A 56 13.97 4.95 4.79
N ILE A 57 13.50 3.96 5.56
CA ILE A 57 12.25 3.25 5.27
C ILE A 57 11.09 4.26 5.22
N ASP A 58 11.06 5.23 6.15
CA ASP A 58 10.09 6.33 6.13
C ASP A 58 10.16 7.19 4.86
N ILE A 59 11.35 7.39 4.28
CA ILE A 59 11.51 8.17 3.05
C ILE A 59 10.86 7.47 1.87
N LEU A 60 11.06 6.16 1.71
CA LEU A 60 10.44 5.38 0.64
C LEU A 60 8.93 5.32 0.79
N GLY A 61 8.44 5.06 2.01
CA GLY A 61 7.01 5.07 2.30
C GLY A 61 6.37 6.43 2.04
N ASN A 62 7.02 7.53 2.45
CA ASN A 62 6.53 8.89 2.20
C ASN A 62 6.55 9.25 0.71
N ALA A 63 7.59 8.86 -0.03
CA ALA A 63 7.66 9.06 -1.47
C ALA A 63 6.55 8.29 -2.20
N TYR A 64 6.28 7.06 -1.77
CA TYR A 64 5.23 6.23 -2.33
C TYR A 64 3.83 6.81 -2.05
N GLU A 65 3.56 7.24 -0.82
CA GLU A 65 2.31 7.90 -0.45
C GLU A 65 2.11 9.21 -1.24
N TYR A 66 3.18 9.98 -1.45
CA TYR A 66 3.14 11.16 -2.31
C TYR A 66 2.76 10.82 -3.75
N LEU A 67 3.34 9.77 -4.33
CA LEU A 67 3.00 9.29 -5.67
C LEU A 67 1.54 8.83 -5.76
N ILE A 68 1.04 8.09 -4.78
CA ILE A 68 -0.37 7.70 -4.70
C ILE A 68 -1.27 8.94 -4.67
N GLY A 69 -0.93 9.94 -3.85
CA GLY A 69 -1.65 11.20 -3.78
C GLY A 69 -1.66 11.97 -5.10
N MET A 70 -0.52 11.98 -5.83
CA MET A 70 -0.43 12.60 -7.17
C MET A 70 -1.28 11.85 -8.21
N PHE A 71 -1.30 10.53 -8.17
CA PHE A 71 -2.17 9.73 -9.04
C PHE A 71 -3.64 9.96 -8.71
N ALA A 72 -3.99 10.03 -7.44
CA ALA A 72 -5.33 10.35 -6.99
C ALA A 72 -5.77 11.74 -7.50
N ALA A 73 -4.95 12.76 -7.36
CA ALA A 73 -5.25 14.10 -7.84
C ALA A 73 -5.52 14.13 -9.36
N ASN A 74 -4.78 13.32 -10.13
CA ASN A 74 -4.96 13.20 -11.58
C ASN A 74 -6.17 12.31 -11.98
N ALA A 75 -6.60 11.40 -11.11
CA ALA A 75 -7.75 10.53 -11.36
C ALA A 75 -9.11 11.22 -11.16
N GLY A 76 -9.14 12.45 -10.64
CA GLY A 76 -10.35 13.24 -10.43
C GLY A 76 -11.34 12.58 -9.47
N LYS A 77 -12.62 12.39 -9.90
CA LYS A 77 -13.66 11.82 -9.02
C LYS A 77 -13.38 10.39 -8.53
N LYS A 78 -12.53 9.64 -9.23
CA LYS A 78 -12.13 8.28 -8.82
C LYS A 78 -11.06 8.26 -7.72
N ALA A 79 -10.47 9.40 -7.39
CA ALA A 79 -9.43 9.49 -6.37
C ALA A 79 -9.90 9.00 -4.99
N GLY A 80 -11.13 9.35 -4.60
CA GLY A 80 -11.72 8.94 -3.32
C GLY A 80 -11.98 7.44 -3.19
N GLU A 81 -11.93 6.69 -4.30
CA GLU A 81 -12.15 5.24 -4.29
C GLU A 81 -10.94 4.46 -3.76
N PHE A 82 -9.74 5.06 -3.75
CA PHE A 82 -8.53 4.33 -3.36
C PHE A 82 -7.56 5.11 -2.46
N TYR A 83 -7.79 6.38 -2.22
CA TYR A 83 -6.88 7.21 -1.42
C TYR A 83 -7.63 8.12 -0.46
N THR A 84 -7.30 8.02 0.82
CA THR A 84 -7.76 8.94 1.86
C THR A 84 -6.71 10.03 2.05
N PRO A 85 -7.07 11.33 1.89
CA PRO A 85 -6.14 12.43 2.11
C PRO A 85 -5.53 12.42 3.51
N ALA A 86 -4.29 12.89 3.63
CA ALA A 86 -3.51 12.81 4.85
C ALA A 86 -4.20 13.43 6.08
N GLY A 87 -4.88 14.57 5.94
CA GLY A 87 -5.56 15.25 7.06
C GLY A 87 -6.71 14.44 7.67
N PRO A 88 -7.72 14.02 6.88
CA PRO A 88 -8.77 13.12 7.35
C PRO A 88 -8.24 11.79 7.91
N ALA A 89 -7.25 11.16 7.25
CA ALA A 89 -6.67 9.91 7.71
C ALA A 89 -5.98 10.07 9.07
N GLU A 90 -5.26 11.18 9.27
CA GLU A 90 -4.63 11.52 10.56
C GLU A 90 -5.68 11.67 11.67
N LEU A 91 -6.71 12.48 11.44
CA LEU A 91 -7.76 12.72 12.43
C LEU A 91 -8.48 11.42 12.82
N LEU A 92 -8.81 10.58 11.83
CA LEU A 92 -9.50 9.31 12.08
C LEU A 92 -8.62 8.33 12.86
N SER A 93 -7.33 8.24 12.53
CA SER A 93 -6.39 7.38 13.26
C SER A 93 -6.19 7.85 14.70
N MET A 94 -6.14 9.16 14.95
CA MET A 94 -6.11 9.72 16.31
C MET A 94 -7.36 9.33 17.11
N ILE A 95 -8.55 9.47 16.51
CA ILE A 95 -9.81 9.09 17.16
C ILE A 95 -9.85 7.58 17.44
N ALA A 96 -9.45 6.76 16.46
CA ALA A 96 -9.45 5.31 16.59
C ALA A 96 -8.48 4.79 17.66
N CYS A 97 -7.39 5.53 17.91
CA CYS A 97 -6.36 5.18 18.91
C CYS A 97 -6.53 5.94 20.24
N ASP A 98 -7.60 6.72 20.43
CA ASP A 98 -7.76 7.51 21.64
C ASP A 98 -7.72 6.63 22.90
N GLY A 99 -6.79 6.93 23.79
CA GLY A 99 -6.52 6.16 25.01
C GLY A 99 -5.82 4.81 24.82
N LEU A 100 -5.39 4.47 23.60
CA LEU A 100 -4.68 3.22 23.29
C LEU A 100 -3.19 3.51 23.06
N THR A 101 -2.32 2.71 23.70
CA THR A 101 -0.87 2.70 23.45
C THR A 101 -0.43 1.50 22.62
N ASP A 102 -1.12 0.37 22.82
CA ASP A 102 -0.82 -0.90 22.17
C ASP A 102 -2.10 -1.47 21.55
N VAL A 103 -2.01 -1.83 20.28
CA VAL A 103 -3.09 -2.39 19.47
C VAL A 103 -2.66 -3.74 18.95
N GLN A 104 -3.38 -4.79 19.32
CA GLN A 104 -3.08 -6.15 18.87
C GLN A 104 -3.33 -6.28 17.36
N ASP A 105 -4.49 -5.81 16.91
CA ASP A 105 -4.95 -5.94 15.54
C ASP A 105 -5.64 -4.64 15.11
N ALA A 106 -5.12 -3.98 14.10
CA ALA A 106 -5.79 -2.86 13.42
C ALA A 106 -6.36 -3.36 12.10
N ALA A 107 -7.61 -3.00 11.79
CA ALA A 107 -8.27 -3.44 10.58
C ALA A 107 -8.96 -2.32 9.82
N ASP A 108 -8.92 -2.40 8.50
CA ASP A 108 -9.64 -1.52 7.59
C ASP A 108 -10.39 -2.36 6.55
N PRO A 109 -11.73 -2.45 6.64
CA PRO A 109 -12.53 -3.24 5.72
C PRO A 109 -12.65 -2.64 4.31
N CYS A 110 -12.18 -1.42 4.11
CA CYS A 110 -12.12 -0.71 2.83
C CYS A 110 -10.75 -0.06 2.68
N ALA A 111 -9.70 -0.88 2.74
CA ALA A 111 -8.32 -0.44 2.98
C ALA A 111 -7.79 0.57 1.96
N GLY A 112 -8.32 0.58 0.74
CA GLY A 112 -7.81 1.43 -0.30
C GLY A 112 -6.31 1.21 -0.51
N SER A 113 -5.53 2.28 -0.51
CA SER A 113 -4.07 2.23 -0.55
C SER A 113 -3.41 1.92 0.80
N GLY A 114 -4.18 1.67 1.86
CA GLY A 114 -3.70 1.43 3.22
C GLY A 114 -3.25 2.68 3.97
N SER A 115 -3.46 3.88 3.42
CA SER A 115 -2.99 5.13 4.05
C SER A 115 -3.57 5.37 5.43
N LEU A 116 -4.87 5.10 5.63
CA LEU A 116 -5.51 5.22 6.93
C LEU A 116 -4.99 4.16 7.91
N LEU A 117 -4.94 2.91 7.47
CA LEU A 117 -4.49 1.79 8.26
C LEU A 117 -3.06 2.00 8.78
N LEU A 118 -2.16 2.48 7.93
CA LEU A 118 -0.78 2.80 8.29
C LEU A 118 -0.67 3.92 9.32
N ARG A 119 -1.57 4.92 9.29
CA ARG A 119 -1.55 6.03 10.25
C ARG A 119 -1.91 5.62 11.67
N VAL A 120 -2.64 4.52 11.85
CA VAL A 120 -2.86 3.95 13.19
C VAL A 120 -1.53 3.67 13.88
N GLY A 121 -0.52 3.19 13.12
CA GLY A 121 0.83 2.95 13.63
C GLY A 121 1.59 4.20 14.09
N ASN A 122 1.15 5.41 13.74
CA ASN A 122 1.74 6.66 14.24
C ASN A 122 1.24 6.99 15.67
N HIS A 123 0.11 6.43 16.08
CA HIS A 123 -0.56 6.77 17.35
C HIS A 123 -0.55 5.62 18.36
N ALA A 124 -0.35 4.39 17.90
CA ALA A 124 -0.29 3.20 18.75
C ALA A 124 0.71 2.18 18.21
N ASN A 125 1.26 1.34 19.09
CA ASN A 125 2.07 0.20 18.69
C ASN A 125 1.17 -0.90 18.12
N VAL A 126 1.08 -1.01 16.80
CA VAL A 126 0.25 -2.01 16.14
C VAL A 126 1.06 -3.27 15.89
N ARG A 127 0.55 -4.41 16.36
CA ARG A 127 1.20 -5.70 16.17
C ARG A 127 0.87 -6.33 14.81
N ARG A 128 -0.39 -6.23 14.38
CA ARG A 128 -0.84 -6.77 13.09
C ARG A 128 -1.81 -5.82 12.40
N TYR A 129 -1.69 -5.77 11.07
CA TYR A 129 -2.54 -4.99 10.20
C TYR A 129 -3.40 -5.90 9.34
N TRP A 130 -4.69 -5.60 9.26
CA TRP A 130 -5.67 -6.34 8.47
C TRP A 130 -6.35 -5.38 7.51
N GLY A 131 -6.49 -5.76 6.26
CA GLY A 131 -7.20 -4.94 5.28
C GLY A 131 -8.00 -5.80 4.32
N GLN A 132 -9.04 -5.22 3.74
CA GLN A 132 -9.77 -5.80 2.63
C GLN A 132 -10.01 -4.74 1.58
N GLU A 133 -9.79 -5.07 0.32
CA GLU A 133 -9.93 -4.15 -0.79
C GLU A 133 -10.52 -4.89 -2.01
N LEU A 134 -11.55 -4.30 -2.58
CA LEU A 134 -12.29 -4.90 -3.69
C LEU A 134 -11.46 -4.96 -4.97
N THR A 135 -10.74 -3.89 -5.27
CA THR A 135 -10.01 -3.71 -6.53
C THR A 135 -8.61 -4.28 -6.44
N SER A 136 -8.25 -5.25 -7.28
CA SER A 136 -6.93 -5.90 -7.28
C SER A 136 -5.76 -4.92 -7.39
N GLN A 137 -5.89 -3.88 -8.22
CA GLN A 137 -4.85 -2.84 -8.36
C GLN A 137 -4.63 -2.10 -7.04
N THR A 138 -5.71 -1.69 -6.37
CA THR A 138 -5.63 -0.98 -5.09
C THR A 138 -5.17 -1.89 -3.95
N TYR A 139 -5.59 -3.15 -3.97
CA TYR A 139 -5.08 -4.20 -3.08
C TYR A 139 -3.55 -4.32 -3.18
N ASN A 140 -2.99 -4.35 -4.39
CA ASN A 140 -1.54 -4.41 -4.60
C ASN A 140 -0.85 -3.10 -4.15
N LEU A 141 -1.49 -1.93 -4.35
CA LEU A 141 -0.99 -0.66 -3.81
C LEU A 141 -0.91 -0.68 -2.28
N CYS A 142 -1.93 -1.24 -1.61
CA CYS A 142 -1.96 -1.38 -0.15
C CYS A 142 -0.80 -2.26 0.34
N ARG A 143 -0.62 -3.44 -0.24
CA ARG A 143 0.49 -4.35 0.10
C ARG A 143 1.85 -3.69 -0.06
N MET A 144 2.07 -3.02 -1.21
CA MET A 144 3.30 -2.29 -1.48
C MET A 144 3.54 -1.19 -0.44
N ASN A 145 2.50 -0.46 -0.04
CA ASN A 145 2.62 0.61 0.94
C ASN A 145 3.06 0.08 2.31
N LEU A 146 2.49 -1.05 2.75
CA LEU A 146 2.87 -1.72 4.00
C LEU A 146 4.34 -2.20 3.96
N ILE A 147 4.76 -2.82 2.86
CA ILE A 147 6.13 -3.32 2.68
C ILE A 147 7.13 -2.14 2.70
N LEU A 148 6.85 -1.07 1.98
CA LEU A 148 7.73 0.11 1.90
C LEU A 148 7.83 0.86 3.24
N ARG A 149 6.85 0.70 4.13
CA ARG A 149 6.89 1.17 5.53
C ARG A 149 7.59 0.20 6.46
N GLY A 150 8.21 -0.87 5.95
CA GLY A 150 8.96 -1.84 6.73
C GLY A 150 8.10 -2.79 7.57
N ILE A 151 6.80 -2.86 7.30
CA ILE A 151 5.92 -3.81 7.98
C ILE A 151 6.18 -5.20 7.38
N LYS A 152 6.62 -6.13 8.23
CA LYS A 152 6.91 -7.50 7.81
C LYS A 152 5.63 -8.20 7.38
N TYR A 153 5.72 -9.07 6.37
CA TYR A 153 4.61 -9.87 5.84
C TYR A 153 3.82 -10.62 6.93
N GLN A 154 4.52 -11.16 7.91
CA GLN A 154 3.90 -11.87 9.04
C GLN A 154 3.02 -10.96 9.91
N ASN A 155 3.16 -9.64 9.81
CA ASN A 155 2.47 -8.64 10.61
C ASN A 155 1.36 -7.92 9.83
N PHE A 156 1.06 -8.33 8.60
CA PHE A 156 -0.12 -7.84 7.89
C PHE A 156 -0.81 -8.95 7.09
N GLN A 157 -2.10 -8.79 6.88
CA GLN A 157 -2.89 -9.63 6.00
C GLN A 157 -3.91 -8.76 5.28
N ILE A 158 -3.77 -8.68 3.97
CA ILE A 158 -4.69 -7.93 3.11
C ILE A 158 -5.42 -8.93 2.23
N PHE A 159 -6.75 -8.78 2.14
CA PHE A 159 -7.62 -9.62 1.34
C PHE A 159 -8.09 -8.85 0.11
N ASN A 160 -8.13 -9.51 -1.03
CA ASN A 160 -8.76 -8.96 -2.22
C ASN A 160 -10.17 -9.55 -2.35
N GLY A 161 -11.19 -8.74 -2.08
CA GLY A 161 -12.58 -9.19 -2.10
C GLY A 161 -13.56 -8.13 -1.63
N ASP A 162 -14.84 -8.44 -1.79
CA ASP A 162 -15.95 -7.58 -1.39
C ASP A 162 -16.26 -7.79 0.10
N THR A 163 -16.01 -6.78 0.91
CA THR A 163 -16.23 -6.80 2.36
C THR A 163 -17.69 -7.01 2.74
N LEU A 164 -18.63 -6.62 1.87
CA LEU A 164 -20.06 -6.85 2.12
C LEU A 164 -20.49 -8.29 1.82
N ALA A 165 -19.73 -8.99 0.98
CA ALA A 165 -19.99 -10.37 0.61
C ALA A 165 -19.22 -11.39 1.49
N GLU A 166 -18.01 -11.01 1.92
CA GLU A 166 -17.09 -11.89 2.61
C GLU A 166 -16.48 -11.23 3.84
N ASP A 167 -16.71 -11.79 5.03
CA ASP A 167 -16.05 -11.37 6.26
C ASP A 167 -14.75 -12.18 6.46
N ASN A 168 -13.62 -11.54 6.15
CA ASN A 168 -12.31 -12.13 6.34
C ASN A 168 -11.64 -11.72 7.68
N PHE A 169 -12.29 -10.90 8.48
CA PHE A 169 -11.75 -10.40 9.76
C PHE A 169 -12.15 -11.29 10.96
N GLY A 170 -13.37 -11.82 10.95
CA GLY A 170 -13.93 -12.54 12.10
C GLY A 170 -13.96 -11.69 13.37
N ASP A 171 -13.75 -12.32 14.53
CA ASP A 171 -13.79 -11.65 15.85
C ASP A 171 -12.43 -11.04 16.27
N ARG A 172 -11.54 -10.75 15.33
CA ARG A 172 -10.12 -10.49 15.65
C ARG A 172 -9.72 -9.03 15.90
N PRO A 173 -10.22 -8.00 15.16
CA PRO A 173 -9.64 -6.67 15.26
C PRO A 173 -10.01 -5.93 16.55
N THR A 174 -9.00 -5.33 17.18
CA THR A 174 -9.18 -4.45 18.35
C THR A 174 -9.57 -3.02 17.92
N VAL A 175 -9.07 -2.58 16.77
CA VAL A 175 -9.34 -1.25 16.21
C VAL A 175 -9.80 -1.40 14.76
N PHE A 176 -10.99 -0.87 14.45
CA PHE A 176 -11.51 -0.77 13.10
C PHE A 176 -11.39 0.66 12.57
N CYS A 177 -10.71 0.82 11.45
CA CYS A 177 -10.72 2.03 10.67
C CYS A 177 -11.92 1.97 9.72
N LYS A 178 -13.12 2.35 10.19
CA LYS A 178 -14.32 2.31 9.37
C LYS A 178 -14.57 3.66 8.73
N TYR A 179 -14.50 3.72 7.43
CA TYR A 179 -15.06 4.79 6.62
C TYR A 179 -16.42 4.34 6.10
N SER A 180 -17.45 5.11 6.38
CA SER A 180 -18.79 4.95 5.77
C SER A 180 -18.97 6.00 4.68
#